data_392ef03e06b2f1c6d84fd5196948db0f
#
_entry.id   392ef03e06b2f1c6d84fd5196948db0f
#
_cell.length_a   1.000
_cell.length_b   1.000
_cell.length_c   1.000
_cell.angle_alpha   90.00
_cell.angle_beta   90.00
_cell.angle_gamma   90.00
#
_symmetry.space_group_name_H-M   'P 1'
#
loop_
_entity.id
_entity.type
_entity.pdbx_description
1 polymer ?
#
loop_
_entity_poly.entity_id
_entity_poly.type
_entity_poly.pdbx_seq_one_letter_code
_entity_poly.pdbx_strand_id
1 'polypeptide(L)'
;MTSELITNIGELTTVDAQERVLTDAALVIEDGRIAWIGAAAEAPDADERTDAQGRAVLPGWVDSHTHLVFDGDRSAEFEARMAGQSYAAGGINVTTEATRAASDEQLTALVRGRVDGAVAGGTTYLETKTGYGLSVDEEIRHARLLAGLKAEGVVDEITFLGAHLVPAGVDADRYVEDVVGPMLDGVAEHAAWADVFCERGAFDGEQSRRVLEACREAGLGLRVHGNQIGEGPGVSLAVELGAASVDHVNFLTDEDVAALAGSWEGWSRDGGTAPGTVATCLPACDLSTRAPLAPGRRLLDAGVQIALASNCNPGTSYTTSMNFNVGTAVLQMHLSLAEAVRAGTYGGALALRAQDEVGSIEVGKRADLHMLDAPAAIHLAYRPGMPLTHAVWLSLIHISR
;
A
#
# COMPACT_ATOMS: atom_id res chain seq x y z
N MET A 1 7.00 -1.04 31.87
CA MET A 1 7.69 -1.17 30.59
C MET A 1 8.02 -2.63 30.45
N THR A 2 7.52 -3.29 29.42
CA THR A 2 7.83 -4.68 29.11
C THR A 2 8.78 -4.70 27.93
N SER A 3 9.90 -5.45 28.08
CA SER A 3 10.87 -5.64 27.01
C SER A 3 10.82 -7.09 26.51
N GLU A 4 10.97 -7.27 25.20
CA GLU A 4 11.03 -8.59 24.55
C GLU A 4 12.32 -8.71 23.74
N LEU A 5 13.10 -9.76 23.96
CA LEU A 5 14.25 -10.15 23.16
C LEU A 5 13.85 -11.21 22.14
N ILE A 6 13.95 -10.89 20.85
CA ILE A 6 13.88 -11.88 19.77
C ILE A 6 15.31 -12.28 19.42
N THR A 7 15.63 -13.57 19.59
CA THR A 7 16.99 -14.11 19.43
C THR A 7 17.03 -15.28 18.48
N ASN A 8 18.24 -15.78 18.15
CA ASN A 8 18.44 -16.88 17.20
C ASN A 8 17.77 -16.62 15.84
N ILE A 9 17.85 -15.36 15.37
CA ILE A 9 17.38 -14.95 14.06
C ILE A 9 18.41 -15.40 13.02
N GLY A 10 18.02 -16.29 12.10
CA GLY A 10 18.90 -16.80 11.06
C GLY A 10 19.32 -15.73 10.05
N GLU A 11 18.37 -14.92 9.60
CA GLU A 11 18.59 -13.77 8.73
C GLU A 11 17.72 -12.61 9.20
N LEU A 12 18.32 -11.48 9.54
CA LEU A 12 17.63 -10.23 9.85
C LEU A 12 17.86 -9.23 8.72
N THR A 13 16.83 -9.01 7.89
CA THR A 13 16.83 -8.01 6.83
C THR A 13 16.32 -6.69 7.38
N THR A 14 17.19 -5.70 7.57
CA THR A 14 16.82 -4.46 8.27
C THR A 14 16.12 -3.44 7.38
N VAL A 15 16.42 -3.41 6.09
CA VAL A 15 15.99 -2.34 5.17
C VAL A 15 16.35 -0.95 5.70
N ASP A 16 17.41 -0.82 6.50
CA ASP A 16 17.94 0.46 6.98
C ASP A 16 18.73 1.20 5.87
N ALA A 17 19.28 2.36 6.20
CA ALA A 17 20.04 3.17 5.23
C ALA A 17 21.28 2.44 4.68
N GLN A 18 21.82 1.46 5.39
CA GLN A 18 22.94 0.62 4.96
C GLN A 18 22.50 -0.69 4.32
N GLU A 19 21.19 -0.95 4.23
CA GLU A 19 20.60 -2.19 3.68
C GLU A 19 21.21 -3.46 4.32
N ARG A 20 21.43 -3.43 5.63
CA ARG A 20 22.11 -4.53 6.33
C ARG A 20 21.27 -5.80 6.32
N VAL A 21 21.94 -6.92 6.09
CA VAL A 21 21.42 -8.26 6.32
C VAL A 21 22.34 -8.93 7.34
N LEU A 22 21.83 -9.18 8.53
CA LEU A 22 22.59 -9.74 9.64
C LEU A 22 22.25 -11.21 9.82
N THR A 23 23.25 -12.04 10.14
CA THR A 23 23.09 -13.45 10.50
C THR A 23 23.36 -13.64 11.98
N ASP A 24 22.79 -14.70 12.59
CA ASP A 24 22.89 -14.96 14.02
C ASP A 24 22.56 -13.71 14.85
N ALA A 25 21.50 -13.02 14.45
CA ALA A 25 21.10 -11.73 14.97
C ALA A 25 20.10 -11.87 16.13
N ALA A 26 19.97 -10.76 16.85
CA ALA A 26 18.90 -10.53 17.83
C ALA A 26 18.46 -9.07 17.78
N LEU A 27 17.25 -8.81 18.28
CA LEU A 27 16.73 -7.47 18.50
C LEU A 27 15.94 -7.41 19.82
N VAL A 28 15.87 -6.23 20.42
CA VAL A 28 15.07 -5.97 21.62
C VAL A 28 13.98 -4.96 21.27
N ILE A 29 12.77 -5.28 21.70
CA ILE A 29 11.59 -4.42 21.66
C ILE A 29 11.32 -3.90 23.06
N GLU A 30 11.14 -2.58 23.21
CA GLU A 30 10.70 -1.92 24.44
C GLU A 30 9.53 -1.00 24.12
N ASP A 31 8.43 -1.15 24.84
CA ASP A 31 7.21 -0.34 24.68
C ASP A 31 6.74 -0.23 23.21
N GLY A 32 6.82 -1.33 22.45
CA GLY A 32 6.42 -1.41 21.06
C GLY A 32 7.38 -0.78 20.05
N ARG A 33 8.58 -0.38 20.49
CA ARG A 33 9.63 0.17 19.62
C ARG A 33 10.90 -0.70 19.67
N ILE A 34 11.65 -0.63 18.58
CA ILE A 34 12.94 -1.31 18.49
C ILE A 34 13.94 -0.53 19.36
N ALA A 35 14.43 -1.18 20.42
CA ALA A 35 15.38 -0.59 21.35
C ALA A 35 16.84 -0.95 21.03
N TRP A 36 17.08 -2.15 20.48
CA TRP A 36 18.42 -2.61 20.15
C TRP A 36 18.42 -3.62 19.01
N ILE A 37 19.49 -3.66 18.23
CA ILE A 37 19.73 -4.60 17.12
C ILE A 37 21.22 -4.97 17.10
N GLY A 38 21.55 -6.26 17.03
CA GLY A 38 22.95 -6.69 16.93
C GLY A 38 23.14 -8.20 16.86
N ALA A 39 24.35 -8.65 17.11
CA ALA A 39 24.68 -10.08 17.17
C ALA A 39 24.02 -10.74 18.39
N ALA A 40 23.47 -11.94 18.24
CA ALA A 40 22.77 -12.62 19.34
C ALA A 40 23.62 -12.81 20.61
N ALA A 41 24.95 -12.94 20.44
CA ALA A 41 25.90 -13.05 21.55
C ALA A 41 26.09 -11.77 22.39
N GLU A 42 25.68 -10.63 21.85
CA GLU A 42 25.80 -9.30 22.47
C GLU A 42 24.44 -8.77 22.96
N ALA A 43 23.38 -9.58 22.83
CA ALA A 43 22.03 -9.14 23.15
C ALA A 43 21.89 -8.81 24.64
N PRO A 44 21.29 -7.66 24.99
CA PRO A 44 20.97 -7.32 26.38
C PRO A 44 19.87 -8.24 26.92
N ASP A 45 19.75 -8.32 28.24
CA ASP A 45 18.65 -9.02 28.90
C ASP A 45 17.32 -8.29 28.66
N ALA A 46 16.21 -9.04 28.58
CA ALA A 46 14.85 -8.54 28.48
C ALA A 46 13.90 -9.34 29.37
N ASP A 47 12.70 -8.78 29.63
CA ASP A 47 11.69 -9.42 30.49
C ASP A 47 11.13 -10.69 29.86
N GLU A 48 10.95 -10.68 28.55
CA GLU A 48 10.45 -11.82 27.76
C GLU A 48 11.45 -12.19 26.67
N ARG A 49 11.34 -13.45 26.19
CA ARG A 49 12.25 -13.96 25.18
C ARG A 49 11.52 -14.84 24.18
N THR A 50 11.67 -14.50 22.90
CA THR A 50 11.21 -15.30 21.76
C THR A 50 12.39 -15.87 21.00
N ASP A 51 12.41 -17.21 20.82
CA ASP A 51 13.41 -17.91 20.00
C ASP A 51 12.92 -18.00 18.55
N ALA A 52 13.57 -17.29 17.64
CA ALA A 52 13.25 -17.34 16.20
C ALA A 52 13.61 -18.69 15.55
N GLN A 53 14.37 -19.54 16.21
CA GLN A 53 14.74 -20.90 15.75
C GLN A 53 15.40 -20.88 14.35
N GLY A 54 16.26 -19.91 14.10
CA GLY A 54 16.96 -19.75 12.82
C GLY A 54 16.09 -19.21 11.67
N ARG A 55 14.88 -18.71 11.97
CA ARG A 55 14.00 -18.10 10.96
C ARG A 55 14.45 -16.70 10.55
N ALA A 56 14.04 -16.30 9.35
CA ALA A 56 14.25 -14.94 8.88
C ALA A 56 13.24 -13.97 9.50
N VAL A 57 13.73 -12.76 9.82
CA VAL A 57 12.91 -11.62 10.28
C VAL A 57 13.18 -10.44 9.36
N LEU A 58 12.12 -9.76 8.94
CA LEU A 58 12.15 -8.56 8.10
C LEU A 58 11.11 -7.55 8.62
N PRO A 59 11.13 -6.27 8.17
CA PRO A 59 10.08 -5.33 8.51
C PRO A 59 8.73 -5.87 8.05
N GLY A 60 7.68 -5.60 8.80
CA GLY A 60 6.32 -5.87 8.35
C GLY A 60 6.02 -5.15 7.02
N TRP A 61 5.18 -5.74 6.19
CA TRP A 61 4.78 -5.11 4.94
C TRP A 61 4.01 -3.83 5.21
N VAL A 62 4.28 -2.82 4.38
CA VAL A 62 3.52 -1.58 4.33
C VAL A 62 2.69 -1.60 3.05
N ASP A 63 1.41 -1.93 3.18
CA ASP A 63 0.48 -1.95 2.04
C ASP A 63 -0.11 -0.56 1.82
N SER A 64 0.51 0.18 0.92
CA SER A 64 0.20 1.58 0.69
C SER A 64 -0.97 1.84 -0.26
N HIS A 65 -1.66 0.79 -0.75
CA HIS A 65 -2.75 0.98 -1.70
C HIS A 65 -3.77 -0.16 -1.61
N THR A 66 -4.90 0.10 -0.96
CA THR A 66 -6.03 -0.83 -0.90
C THR A 66 -7.39 -0.14 -0.96
N HIS A 67 -8.45 -0.93 -1.27
CA HIS A 67 -9.85 -0.47 -1.32
C HIS A 67 -10.72 -1.42 -0.50
N LEU A 68 -10.53 -1.49 0.81
CA LEU A 68 -11.14 -2.54 1.63
C LEU A 68 -12.63 -2.36 1.93
N VAL A 69 -13.18 -1.15 1.75
CA VAL A 69 -14.60 -0.87 2.02
C VAL A 69 -15.44 -1.22 0.81
N PHE A 70 -15.78 -2.48 0.68
CA PHE A 70 -16.68 -2.95 -0.37
C PHE A 70 -17.45 -4.21 0.03
N ASP A 71 -18.56 -4.44 -0.65
CA ASP A 71 -19.28 -5.71 -0.71
C ASP A 71 -19.52 -6.12 -2.17
N GLY A 72 -20.00 -7.33 -2.37
CA GLY A 72 -20.27 -7.90 -3.68
C GLY A 72 -19.13 -8.76 -4.23
N ASP A 73 -19.47 -9.57 -5.23
CA ASP A 73 -18.58 -10.54 -5.89
C ASP A 73 -18.48 -10.21 -7.38
N ARG A 74 -17.26 -10.11 -7.88
CA ARG A 74 -16.95 -9.88 -9.31
C ARG A 74 -16.21 -11.05 -9.95
N SER A 75 -16.30 -12.25 -9.37
CA SER A 75 -15.67 -13.46 -9.91
C SER A 75 -16.12 -13.79 -11.32
N ALA A 76 -17.39 -13.56 -11.66
CA ALA A 76 -17.91 -13.76 -13.02
C ALA A 76 -17.25 -12.81 -14.06
N GLU A 77 -16.98 -11.54 -13.67
CA GLU A 77 -16.23 -10.60 -14.52
C GLU A 77 -14.78 -11.06 -14.68
N PHE A 78 -14.14 -11.53 -13.60
CA PHE A 78 -12.80 -12.10 -13.65
C PHE A 78 -12.77 -13.31 -14.60
N GLU A 79 -13.72 -14.24 -14.51
CA GLU A 79 -13.82 -15.40 -15.40
C GLU A 79 -13.95 -14.97 -16.87
N ALA A 80 -14.80 -13.97 -17.16
CA ALA A 80 -14.97 -13.43 -18.51
C ALA A 80 -13.67 -12.82 -19.08
N ARG A 81 -12.90 -12.10 -18.24
CA ARG A 81 -11.57 -11.61 -18.63
C ARG A 81 -10.59 -12.74 -18.91
N MET A 82 -10.60 -13.79 -18.08
CA MET A 82 -9.75 -14.97 -18.32
C MET A 82 -10.15 -15.69 -19.61
N ALA A 83 -11.40 -15.58 -20.03
CA ALA A 83 -11.90 -16.07 -21.33
C ALA A 83 -11.60 -15.13 -22.52
N GLY A 84 -10.95 -13.99 -22.30
CA GLY A 84 -10.48 -13.10 -23.37
C GLY A 84 -11.25 -11.77 -23.52
N GLN A 85 -12.19 -11.43 -22.62
CA GLN A 85 -12.79 -10.10 -22.59
C GLN A 85 -11.79 -9.06 -22.06
N SER A 86 -11.79 -7.89 -22.66
CA SER A 86 -10.95 -6.78 -22.20
C SER A 86 -11.45 -6.21 -20.87
N TYR A 87 -10.53 -5.79 -20.00
CA TYR A 87 -10.90 -5.03 -18.81
C TYR A 87 -11.53 -3.69 -19.18
N ALA A 88 -12.60 -3.33 -18.49
CA ALA A 88 -13.25 -2.03 -18.58
C ALA A 88 -13.72 -1.57 -17.20
N ALA A 89 -13.55 -0.29 -16.89
CA ALA A 89 -13.87 0.28 -15.57
C ALA A 89 -15.36 0.18 -15.16
N GLY A 90 -16.26 -0.08 -16.12
CA GLY A 90 -17.72 -0.11 -15.90
C GLY A 90 -18.24 -1.20 -14.94
N GLY A 91 -17.45 -2.23 -14.62
CA GLY A 91 -17.82 -3.26 -13.65
C GLY A 91 -17.97 -2.79 -12.21
N ILE A 92 -17.50 -1.58 -11.88
CA ILE A 92 -17.58 -0.99 -10.54
C ILE A 92 -19.02 -0.82 -10.04
N ASN A 93 -20.00 -0.69 -10.92
CA ASN A 93 -21.42 -0.50 -10.55
C ASN A 93 -21.95 -1.66 -9.69
N VAL A 94 -21.56 -2.92 -10.00
CA VAL A 94 -21.94 -4.09 -9.21
C VAL A 94 -21.45 -3.97 -7.77
N THR A 95 -20.21 -3.53 -7.60
CA THR A 95 -19.62 -3.28 -6.27
C THR A 95 -20.31 -2.12 -5.56
N THR A 96 -20.54 -1.01 -6.25
CA THR A 96 -21.20 0.17 -5.68
C THR A 96 -22.61 -0.14 -5.17
N GLU A 97 -23.41 -0.86 -5.95
CA GLU A 97 -24.77 -1.26 -5.56
C GLU A 97 -24.74 -2.16 -4.32
N ALA A 98 -23.89 -3.19 -4.29
CA ALA A 98 -23.77 -4.09 -3.17
C ALA A 98 -23.27 -3.37 -1.91
N THR A 99 -22.26 -2.51 -2.04
CA THR A 99 -21.66 -1.77 -0.94
C THR A 99 -22.66 -0.79 -0.31
N ARG A 100 -23.44 -0.08 -1.12
CA ARG A 100 -24.51 0.81 -0.63
C ARG A 100 -25.64 0.07 0.08
N ALA A 101 -25.95 -1.16 -0.36
CA ALA A 101 -26.97 -2.00 0.24
C ALA A 101 -26.54 -2.67 1.55
N ALA A 102 -25.23 -2.80 1.79
CA ALA A 102 -24.68 -3.43 2.98
C ALA A 102 -24.85 -2.52 4.24
N SER A 103 -25.09 -3.12 5.40
CA SER A 103 -25.10 -2.37 6.66
C SER A 103 -23.69 -1.98 7.11
N ASP A 104 -23.57 -1.01 8.05
CA ASP A 104 -22.30 -0.60 8.63
C ASP A 104 -21.60 -1.77 9.34
N GLU A 105 -22.36 -2.61 10.05
CA GLU A 105 -21.85 -3.79 10.73
C GLU A 105 -21.28 -4.80 9.71
N GLN A 106 -21.96 -4.98 8.57
CA GLN A 106 -21.52 -5.87 7.51
C GLN A 106 -20.23 -5.34 6.86
N LEU A 107 -20.17 -4.06 6.49
CA LEU A 107 -18.97 -3.45 5.91
C LEU A 107 -17.80 -3.49 6.90
N THR A 108 -18.04 -3.18 8.17
CA THR A 108 -17.03 -3.26 9.24
C THR A 108 -16.47 -4.67 9.36
N ALA A 109 -17.31 -5.69 9.38
CA ALA A 109 -16.87 -7.09 9.45
C ALA A 109 -16.05 -7.51 8.21
N LEU A 110 -16.45 -7.05 7.02
CA LEU A 110 -15.72 -7.31 5.78
C LEU A 110 -14.32 -6.65 5.77
N VAL A 111 -14.22 -5.38 6.21
CA VAL A 111 -12.93 -4.69 6.34
C VAL A 111 -12.03 -5.43 7.32
N ARG A 112 -12.53 -5.77 8.53
CA ARG A 112 -11.76 -6.52 9.54
C ARG A 112 -11.25 -7.84 8.99
N GLY A 113 -12.11 -8.64 8.35
CA GLY A 113 -11.68 -9.93 7.78
C GLY A 113 -10.60 -9.80 6.71
N ARG A 114 -10.61 -8.71 5.92
CA ARG A 114 -9.55 -8.42 4.94
C ARG A 114 -8.25 -7.99 5.62
N VAL A 115 -8.36 -7.15 6.65
CA VAL A 115 -7.19 -6.73 7.45
C VAL A 115 -6.58 -7.93 8.19
N ASP A 116 -7.40 -8.80 8.80
CA ASP A 116 -6.92 -10.04 9.43
C ASP A 116 -6.14 -10.91 8.42
N GLY A 117 -6.63 -11.00 7.18
CA GLY A 117 -5.93 -11.69 6.10
C GLY A 117 -4.61 -11.03 5.71
N ALA A 118 -4.55 -9.69 5.69
CA ALA A 118 -3.33 -8.93 5.42
C ALA A 118 -2.29 -9.14 6.53
N VAL A 119 -2.70 -9.01 7.79
CA VAL A 119 -1.84 -9.24 8.98
C VAL A 119 -1.33 -10.69 9.00
N ALA A 120 -2.18 -11.68 8.74
CA ALA A 120 -1.77 -13.07 8.62
C ALA A 120 -0.75 -13.30 7.48
N GLY A 121 -0.67 -12.39 6.51
CA GLY A 121 0.32 -12.34 5.43
C GLY A 121 1.58 -11.54 5.76
N GLY A 122 1.67 -10.90 6.92
CA GLY A 122 2.83 -10.11 7.35
C GLY A 122 2.69 -8.59 7.17
N THR A 123 1.52 -8.09 6.79
CA THR A 123 1.25 -6.64 6.69
C THR A 123 1.04 -6.06 8.08
N THR A 124 1.75 -4.98 8.40
CA THR A 124 1.72 -4.32 9.72
C THR A 124 1.32 -2.85 9.64
N TYR A 125 1.32 -2.26 8.47
CA TYR A 125 0.86 -0.90 8.23
C TYR A 125 0.05 -0.88 6.93
N LEU A 126 -1.17 -0.36 7.00
CA LEU A 126 -2.11 -0.50 5.91
C LEU A 126 -2.92 0.79 5.67
N GLU A 127 -2.94 1.21 4.41
CA GLU A 127 -3.80 2.27 3.89
C GLU A 127 -5.04 1.67 3.25
N THR A 128 -6.20 2.32 3.40
CA THR A 128 -7.39 1.98 2.62
C THR A 128 -8.18 3.21 2.18
N LYS A 129 -8.88 3.07 1.04
CA LYS A 129 -9.59 4.16 0.37
C LYS A 129 -11.09 4.02 0.54
N THR A 130 -11.80 5.17 0.51
CA THR A 130 -13.22 5.22 0.11
C THR A 130 -13.35 4.95 -1.40
N GLY A 131 -14.44 5.32 -2.06
CA GLY A 131 -14.54 5.31 -3.52
C GLY A 131 -15.48 4.26 -4.11
N TYR A 132 -16.20 3.52 -3.29
CA TYR A 132 -17.32 2.67 -3.73
C TYR A 132 -18.68 3.23 -3.31
N GLY A 133 -18.71 4.36 -2.62
CA GLY A 133 -19.92 5.11 -2.34
C GLY A 133 -20.47 5.85 -3.55
N LEU A 134 -19.61 6.58 -4.26
CA LEU A 134 -19.90 7.37 -5.45
C LEU A 134 -21.12 8.31 -5.29
N SER A 135 -21.38 8.77 -4.08
CA SER A 135 -22.35 9.81 -3.74
C SER A 135 -21.95 10.50 -2.44
N VAL A 136 -22.43 11.71 -2.20
CA VAL A 136 -22.06 12.51 -1.02
C VAL A 136 -22.26 11.72 0.26
N ASP A 137 -23.47 11.20 0.47
CA ASP A 137 -23.82 10.53 1.73
C ASP A 137 -23.02 9.24 1.94
N GLU A 138 -22.82 8.44 0.89
CA GLU A 138 -22.13 7.15 1.00
C GLU A 138 -20.60 7.32 1.17
N GLU A 139 -19.97 8.28 0.48
CA GLU A 139 -18.53 8.54 0.68
C GLU A 139 -18.26 9.03 2.12
N ILE A 140 -19.10 9.91 2.65
CA ILE A 140 -19.03 10.38 4.05
C ILE A 140 -19.27 9.21 5.03
N ARG A 141 -20.25 8.34 4.74
CA ARG A 141 -20.52 7.13 5.52
C ARG A 141 -19.31 6.22 5.59
N HIS A 142 -18.68 5.94 4.44
CA HIS A 142 -17.48 5.09 4.36
C HIS A 142 -16.30 5.72 5.11
N ALA A 143 -16.07 7.01 4.97
CA ALA A 143 -15.01 7.72 5.68
C ALA A 143 -15.18 7.64 7.21
N ARG A 144 -16.41 7.81 7.72
CA ARG A 144 -16.73 7.69 9.15
C ARG A 144 -16.53 6.26 9.66
N LEU A 145 -16.93 5.25 8.89
CA LEU A 145 -16.71 3.85 9.22
C LEU A 145 -15.21 3.56 9.35
N LEU A 146 -14.41 4.01 8.37
CA LEU A 146 -12.96 3.85 8.39
C LEU A 146 -12.31 4.61 9.55
N ALA A 147 -12.78 5.82 9.87
CA ALA A 147 -12.27 6.58 11.01
C ALA A 147 -12.51 5.84 12.34
N GLY A 148 -13.66 5.18 12.51
CA GLY A 148 -13.92 4.28 13.63
C GLY A 148 -12.91 3.13 13.70
N LEU A 149 -12.66 2.46 12.58
CA LEU A 149 -11.69 1.37 12.49
C LEU A 149 -10.24 1.83 12.74
N LYS A 150 -9.88 3.03 12.27
CA LYS A 150 -8.57 3.66 12.56
C LYS A 150 -8.40 3.94 14.05
N ALA A 151 -9.42 4.46 14.70
CA ALA A 151 -9.41 4.72 16.16
C ALA A 151 -9.23 3.43 16.98
N GLU A 152 -9.64 2.29 16.45
CA GLU A 152 -9.44 0.97 17.04
C GLU A 152 -8.11 0.31 16.64
N GLY A 153 -7.30 0.95 15.78
CA GLY A 153 -6.02 0.41 15.30
C GLY A 153 -6.15 -0.70 14.26
N VAL A 154 -7.29 -0.78 13.56
CA VAL A 154 -7.52 -1.79 12.50
C VAL A 154 -6.89 -1.36 11.18
N VAL A 155 -6.96 -0.08 10.83
CA VAL A 155 -6.32 0.52 9.66
C VAL A 155 -5.46 1.70 10.08
N ASP A 156 -4.37 1.98 9.37
CA ASP A 156 -3.44 3.05 9.74
C ASP A 156 -3.75 4.34 8.99
N GLU A 157 -4.05 4.26 7.69
CA GLU A 157 -4.26 5.43 6.84
C GLU A 157 -5.57 5.35 6.04
N ILE A 158 -6.21 6.51 5.88
CA ILE A 158 -7.47 6.64 5.14
C ILE A 158 -7.27 7.61 3.99
N THR A 159 -7.67 7.19 2.80
CA THR A 159 -7.64 7.99 1.58
C THR A 159 -9.05 8.27 1.08
N PHE A 160 -9.37 9.52 0.83
CA PHE A 160 -10.59 9.92 0.13
C PHE A 160 -10.44 9.69 -1.38
N LEU A 161 -11.27 8.84 -1.96
CA LEU A 161 -11.31 8.55 -3.39
C LEU A 161 -12.74 8.79 -3.96
N GLY A 162 -13.35 9.93 -3.66
CA GLY A 162 -14.63 10.31 -4.27
C GLY A 162 -14.58 10.37 -5.79
N ALA A 163 -13.43 10.76 -6.33
CA ALA A 163 -13.15 10.76 -7.77
C ALA A 163 -12.61 9.41 -8.28
N HIS A 164 -13.32 8.32 -8.00
CA HIS A 164 -12.99 6.98 -8.48
C HIS A 164 -13.60 6.69 -9.85
N LEU A 165 -14.89 6.94 -10.02
CA LEU A 165 -15.58 6.86 -11.31
C LEU A 165 -16.81 7.78 -11.28
N VAL A 166 -17.17 8.33 -12.44
CA VAL A 166 -18.42 9.09 -12.59
C VAL A 166 -19.59 8.10 -12.60
N PRO A 167 -20.60 8.26 -11.72
CA PRO A 167 -21.78 7.40 -11.72
C PRO A 167 -22.53 7.44 -13.07
N ALA A 168 -23.11 6.29 -13.45
CA ALA A 168 -23.84 6.20 -14.72
C ALA A 168 -24.96 7.24 -14.81
N GLY A 169 -25.01 7.98 -15.92
CA GLY A 169 -26.05 8.98 -16.19
C GLY A 169 -25.82 10.34 -15.49
N VAL A 170 -24.71 10.50 -14.77
CA VAL A 170 -24.30 11.79 -14.19
C VAL A 170 -23.31 12.48 -15.12
N ASP A 171 -23.43 13.79 -15.25
CA ASP A 171 -22.44 14.63 -15.96
C ASP A 171 -21.14 14.69 -15.12
N ALA A 172 -19.99 14.52 -15.78
CA ALA A 172 -18.70 14.42 -15.09
C ALA A 172 -18.33 15.71 -14.34
N ASP A 173 -18.54 16.88 -14.93
CA ASP A 173 -18.21 18.16 -14.31
C ASP A 173 -19.13 18.44 -13.13
N ARG A 174 -20.42 18.06 -13.25
CA ARG A 174 -21.37 18.14 -12.14
C ARG A 174 -20.94 17.21 -10.99
N TYR A 175 -20.46 16.01 -11.29
CA TYR A 175 -19.97 15.08 -10.25
C TYR A 175 -18.70 15.60 -9.58
N VAL A 176 -17.80 16.23 -10.34
CA VAL A 176 -16.62 16.91 -9.77
C VAL A 176 -17.02 17.99 -8.77
N GLU A 177 -18.10 18.78 -9.03
CA GLU A 177 -18.63 19.74 -8.04
C GLU A 177 -19.04 19.06 -6.74
N ASP A 178 -19.70 17.89 -6.82
CA ASP A 178 -20.08 17.13 -5.62
C ASP A 178 -18.85 16.60 -4.88
N VAL A 179 -17.80 16.16 -5.59
CA VAL A 179 -16.53 15.67 -5.01
C VAL A 179 -15.78 16.80 -4.29
N VAL A 180 -15.55 17.95 -4.94
CA VAL A 180 -14.74 19.05 -4.39
C VAL A 180 -15.50 19.92 -3.38
N GLY A 181 -16.81 19.76 -3.29
CA GLY A 181 -17.67 20.46 -2.34
C GLY A 181 -18.18 19.54 -1.24
N PRO A 182 -19.46 19.13 -1.26
CA PRO A 182 -20.09 18.47 -0.11
C PRO A 182 -19.46 17.11 0.28
N MET A 183 -18.85 16.36 -0.65
CA MET A 183 -18.12 15.14 -0.27
C MET A 183 -16.87 15.49 0.52
N LEU A 184 -16.01 16.36 -0.04
CA LEU A 184 -14.77 16.79 0.59
C LEU A 184 -15.04 17.42 1.96
N ASP A 185 -16.03 18.31 2.06
CA ASP A 185 -16.42 18.94 3.33
C ASP A 185 -16.77 17.91 4.42
N GLY A 186 -17.41 16.79 4.04
CA GLY A 186 -17.82 15.76 4.98
C GLY A 186 -16.76 14.67 5.24
N VAL A 187 -15.72 14.58 4.42
CA VAL A 187 -14.69 13.53 4.51
C VAL A 187 -13.35 14.05 5.04
N ALA A 188 -13.01 15.32 4.83
CA ALA A 188 -11.69 15.88 5.11
C ALA A 188 -11.22 15.68 6.56
N GLU A 189 -12.11 15.70 7.56
CA GLU A 189 -11.76 15.44 8.97
C GLU A 189 -11.44 13.97 9.28
N HIS A 190 -11.77 13.05 8.37
CA HIS A 190 -11.64 11.59 8.54
C HIS A 190 -10.49 10.98 7.74
N ALA A 191 -10.00 11.67 6.71
CA ALA A 191 -8.95 11.18 5.81
C ALA A 191 -7.66 12.00 5.96
N ALA A 192 -6.51 11.35 5.78
CA ALA A 192 -5.21 12.01 5.68
C ALA A 192 -4.80 12.27 4.22
N TRP A 193 -5.37 11.54 3.29
CA TRP A 193 -4.99 11.50 1.89
C TRP A 193 -6.21 11.69 0.99
N ALA A 194 -5.96 12.20 -0.22
CA ALA A 194 -6.91 12.21 -1.33
C ALA A 194 -6.29 11.58 -2.57
N ASP A 195 -7.12 10.93 -3.37
CA ASP A 195 -6.72 10.24 -4.58
C ASP A 195 -7.74 10.50 -5.70
N VAL A 196 -7.30 10.35 -6.94
CA VAL A 196 -8.14 10.48 -8.13
C VAL A 196 -7.78 9.40 -9.15
N PHE A 197 -8.77 8.84 -9.81
CA PHE A 197 -8.55 7.94 -10.95
C PHE A 197 -8.41 8.76 -12.23
N CYS A 198 -7.18 9.22 -12.51
CA CYS A 198 -6.81 10.00 -13.68
C CYS A 198 -6.56 9.08 -14.88
N GLU A 199 -7.64 8.66 -15.55
CA GLU A 199 -7.58 7.65 -16.61
C GLU A 199 -8.72 7.81 -17.61
N ARG A 200 -8.54 7.30 -18.83
CA ARG A 200 -9.60 7.27 -19.84
C ARG A 200 -10.82 6.50 -19.33
N GLY A 201 -11.98 7.16 -19.38
CA GLY A 201 -13.26 6.59 -18.93
C GLY A 201 -13.54 6.83 -17.45
N ALA A 202 -12.64 7.53 -16.73
CA ALA A 202 -12.86 8.04 -15.39
C ALA A 202 -12.74 9.57 -15.38
N PHE A 203 -11.63 10.15 -14.93
CA PHE A 203 -11.43 11.60 -14.90
C PHE A 203 -10.26 11.99 -15.81
N ASP A 204 -10.43 13.08 -16.56
CA ASP A 204 -9.35 13.65 -17.35
C ASP A 204 -8.36 14.46 -16.49
N GLY A 205 -7.29 14.99 -17.12
CA GLY A 205 -6.23 15.71 -16.39
C GLY A 205 -6.70 17.02 -15.76
N GLU A 206 -7.68 17.73 -16.37
CA GLU A 206 -8.22 18.98 -15.84
C GLU A 206 -9.14 18.73 -14.65
N GLN A 207 -10.04 17.76 -14.75
CA GLN A 207 -10.90 17.31 -13.68
C GLN A 207 -10.09 16.76 -12.50
N SER A 208 -9.08 15.95 -12.79
CA SER A 208 -8.18 15.38 -11.78
C SER A 208 -7.39 16.47 -11.04
N ARG A 209 -6.87 17.46 -11.77
CA ARG A 209 -6.19 18.62 -11.18
C ARG A 209 -7.10 19.37 -10.23
N ARG A 210 -8.31 19.67 -10.66
CA ARG A 210 -9.29 20.40 -9.87
C ARG A 210 -9.63 19.67 -8.57
N VAL A 211 -9.81 18.35 -8.62
CA VAL A 211 -10.04 17.52 -7.42
C VAL A 211 -8.85 17.57 -6.47
N LEU A 212 -7.65 17.33 -6.98
CA LEU A 212 -6.43 17.26 -6.15
C LEU A 212 -6.10 18.63 -5.52
N GLU A 213 -6.27 19.73 -6.26
CA GLU A 213 -6.03 21.08 -5.73
C GLU A 213 -7.00 21.43 -4.61
N ALA A 214 -8.30 21.12 -4.75
CA ALA A 214 -9.29 21.31 -3.70
C ALA A 214 -8.98 20.47 -2.45
N CYS A 215 -8.59 19.20 -2.65
CA CYS A 215 -8.21 18.33 -1.54
C CYS A 215 -6.95 18.83 -0.81
N ARG A 216 -5.96 19.34 -1.55
CA ARG A 216 -4.76 19.96 -0.96
C ARG A 216 -5.09 21.21 -0.15
N GLU A 217 -5.99 22.06 -0.65
CA GLU A 217 -6.48 23.25 0.07
C GLU A 217 -7.21 22.87 1.36
N ALA A 218 -7.89 21.72 1.37
CA ALA A 218 -8.49 21.14 2.56
C ALA A 218 -7.49 20.48 3.52
N GLY A 219 -6.18 20.45 3.18
CA GLY A 219 -5.12 19.92 4.03
C GLY A 219 -4.81 18.44 3.83
N LEU A 220 -5.37 17.78 2.81
CA LEU A 220 -5.09 16.37 2.52
C LEU A 220 -3.79 16.22 1.71
N GLY A 221 -3.03 15.17 2.00
CA GLY A 221 -1.94 14.72 1.14
C GLY A 221 -2.48 14.12 -0.17
N LEU A 222 -1.70 14.18 -1.26
CA LEU A 222 -2.17 13.78 -2.59
C LEU A 222 -1.60 12.45 -3.04
N ARG A 223 -2.42 11.68 -3.75
CA ARG A 223 -2.10 10.43 -4.44
C ARG A 223 -2.82 10.42 -5.79
N VAL A 224 -2.39 9.59 -6.73
CA VAL A 224 -3.00 9.50 -8.07
C VAL A 224 -3.02 8.06 -8.56
N HIS A 225 -4.18 7.53 -8.97
CA HIS A 225 -4.20 6.39 -9.88
C HIS A 225 -3.91 6.92 -11.28
N GLY A 226 -2.84 6.49 -11.89
CA GLY A 226 -2.41 7.00 -13.18
C GLY A 226 -1.73 5.99 -14.08
N ASN A 227 -1.92 6.16 -15.37
CA ASN A 227 -1.26 5.38 -16.42
C ASN A 227 -1.47 3.86 -16.28
N GLN A 228 -2.66 3.44 -15.82
CA GLN A 228 -3.04 2.03 -15.63
C GLN A 228 -3.52 1.38 -16.93
N ILE A 229 -4.34 2.10 -17.72
CA ILE A 229 -5.01 1.58 -18.92
C ILE A 229 -4.27 2.03 -20.19
N GLY A 230 -3.54 3.11 -20.09
CA GLY A 230 -2.75 3.67 -21.19
C GLY A 230 -1.91 4.85 -20.75
N GLU A 231 -1.11 5.38 -21.66
CA GLU A 231 -0.41 6.64 -21.46
C GLU A 231 -1.42 7.78 -21.21
N GLY A 232 -1.18 8.59 -20.19
CA GLY A 232 -2.07 9.66 -19.75
C GLY A 232 -1.36 10.71 -18.92
N PRO A 233 -2.08 11.75 -18.45
CA PRO A 233 -1.48 12.84 -17.69
C PRO A 233 -1.24 12.51 -16.19
N GLY A 234 -1.62 11.31 -15.71
CA GLY A 234 -1.62 10.98 -14.29
C GLY A 234 -0.25 11.14 -13.62
N VAL A 235 0.81 10.66 -14.29
CA VAL A 235 2.18 10.76 -13.75
C VAL A 235 2.67 12.21 -13.70
N SER A 236 2.55 12.94 -14.80
CA SER A 236 2.99 14.34 -14.86
C SER A 236 2.23 15.22 -13.86
N LEU A 237 0.91 15.00 -13.72
CA LEU A 237 0.07 15.68 -12.76
C LEU A 237 0.49 15.38 -11.30
N ALA A 238 0.75 14.11 -10.98
CA ALA A 238 1.20 13.70 -9.65
C ALA A 238 2.52 14.39 -9.26
N VAL A 239 3.50 14.39 -10.17
CA VAL A 239 4.80 15.04 -9.93
C VAL A 239 4.65 16.56 -9.80
N GLU A 240 3.90 17.21 -10.69
CA GLU A 240 3.66 18.66 -10.68
C GLU A 240 3.00 19.13 -9.37
N LEU A 241 2.02 18.38 -8.88
CA LEU A 241 1.32 18.69 -7.64
C LEU A 241 2.04 18.21 -6.37
N GLY A 242 3.17 17.54 -6.49
CA GLY A 242 3.92 17.00 -5.35
C GLY A 242 3.18 15.88 -4.61
N ALA A 243 2.43 15.05 -5.35
CA ALA A 243 1.75 13.89 -4.76
C ALA A 243 2.73 12.91 -4.12
N ALA A 244 2.33 12.27 -3.04
CA ALA A 244 3.15 11.31 -2.35
C ALA A 244 3.41 10.05 -3.19
N SER A 245 2.43 9.64 -3.99
CA SER A 245 2.58 8.54 -4.94
C SER A 245 1.75 8.76 -6.21
N VAL A 246 2.17 8.07 -7.27
CA VAL A 246 1.34 7.74 -8.43
C VAL A 246 1.32 6.22 -8.54
N ASP A 247 0.12 5.66 -8.62
CA ASP A 247 -0.12 4.24 -8.44
C ASP A 247 -0.56 3.60 -9.77
N HIS A 248 -0.22 2.34 -10.02
CA HIS A 248 -0.29 1.55 -11.25
C HIS A 248 0.92 1.71 -12.16
N VAL A 249 1.10 2.84 -12.82
CA VAL A 249 2.25 3.20 -13.67
C VAL A 249 2.64 2.14 -14.72
N ASN A 250 1.64 1.45 -15.30
CA ASN A 250 1.88 0.39 -16.29
C ASN A 250 2.37 0.94 -17.63
N PHE A 251 1.86 2.11 -18.04
CA PHE A 251 2.14 2.73 -19.34
C PHE A 251 2.87 4.06 -19.16
N LEU A 252 4.20 4.03 -19.25
CA LEU A 252 5.06 5.20 -19.01
C LEU A 252 5.82 5.60 -20.27
N THR A 253 5.79 6.88 -20.60
CA THR A 253 6.70 7.50 -21.55
C THR A 253 8.11 7.68 -20.95
N ASP A 254 9.09 8.11 -21.75
CA ASP A 254 10.43 8.46 -21.25
C ASP A 254 10.36 9.75 -20.41
N GLU A 255 9.46 10.67 -20.77
CA GLU A 255 9.20 11.89 -20.04
C GLU A 255 8.59 11.63 -18.66
N ASP A 256 7.67 10.68 -18.54
CA ASP A 256 7.10 10.27 -17.24
C ASP A 256 8.17 9.73 -16.31
N VAL A 257 9.04 8.85 -16.81
CA VAL A 257 10.15 8.30 -16.02
C VAL A 257 11.13 9.40 -15.61
N ALA A 258 11.45 10.33 -16.51
CA ALA A 258 12.33 11.46 -16.21
C ALA A 258 11.71 12.41 -15.16
N ALA A 259 10.41 12.69 -15.24
CA ALA A 259 9.69 13.51 -14.27
C ALA A 259 9.70 12.85 -12.87
N LEU A 260 9.39 11.54 -12.80
CA LEU A 260 9.45 10.80 -11.55
C LEU A 260 10.86 10.82 -10.96
N ALA A 261 11.90 10.54 -11.74
CA ALA A 261 13.29 10.57 -11.28
C ALA A 261 13.70 11.97 -10.80
N GLY A 262 13.35 13.02 -11.55
CA GLY A 262 13.61 14.42 -11.19
C GLY A 262 12.94 14.84 -9.88
N SER A 263 11.80 14.25 -9.51
CA SER A 263 11.13 14.54 -8.25
C SER A 263 11.95 14.15 -7.01
N TRP A 264 12.95 13.29 -7.16
CA TRP A 264 13.84 12.82 -6.09
C TRP A 264 15.16 13.55 -6.01
N GLU A 265 15.38 14.60 -6.84
CA GLU A 265 16.62 15.36 -6.81
C GLU A 265 16.87 16.03 -5.46
N GLY A 266 18.05 15.79 -4.89
CA GLY A 266 18.46 16.35 -3.59
C GLY A 266 17.85 15.63 -2.38
N TRP A 267 17.00 14.62 -2.57
CA TRP A 267 16.52 13.79 -1.47
C TRP A 267 17.55 12.73 -1.09
N SER A 268 17.71 12.51 0.21
CA SER A 268 18.39 11.33 0.75
C SER A 268 17.71 10.89 2.04
N ARG A 269 17.93 9.64 2.42
CA ARG A 269 17.35 9.07 3.65
C ARG A 269 17.81 9.80 4.92
N ASP A 270 19.04 10.33 4.90
CA ASP A 270 19.66 11.01 6.03
C ASP A 270 19.41 12.53 6.05
N GLY A 271 18.62 13.05 5.12
CA GLY A 271 18.30 14.48 5.00
C GLY A 271 18.32 14.99 3.56
N GLY A 272 18.01 16.27 3.34
CA GLY A 272 17.95 16.89 2.03
C GLY A 272 16.57 17.49 1.74
N THR A 273 16.11 17.40 0.48
CA THR A 273 14.76 17.83 0.07
C THR A 273 13.68 16.89 0.63
N ALA A 274 12.41 17.31 0.58
CA ALA A 274 11.29 16.42 0.87
C ALA A 274 11.29 15.22 -0.11
N PRO A 275 10.71 14.06 0.28
CA PRO A 275 10.57 12.93 -0.61
C PRO A 275 9.80 13.28 -1.89
N GLY A 276 10.26 12.76 -3.03
CA GLY A 276 9.60 12.88 -4.33
C GLY A 276 8.33 12.02 -4.43
N THR A 277 7.77 11.89 -5.63
CA THR A 277 6.61 11.05 -5.91
C THR A 277 7.05 9.59 -6.07
N VAL A 278 6.51 8.71 -5.23
CA VAL A 278 6.74 7.25 -5.31
C VAL A 278 5.93 6.68 -6.47
N ALA A 279 6.51 5.78 -7.25
CA ALA A 279 5.80 4.99 -8.24
C ALA A 279 5.36 3.66 -7.62
N THR A 280 4.06 3.49 -7.34
CA THR A 280 3.54 2.26 -6.73
C THR A 280 3.16 1.25 -7.79
N CYS A 281 3.84 0.13 -7.82
CA CYS A 281 3.56 -1.00 -8.71
C CYS A 281 2.60 -1.99 -8.07
N LEU A 282 1.65 -2.51 -8.83
CA LEU A 282 0.53 -3.33 -8.35
C LEU A 282 0.46 -4.67 -9.09
N PRO A 283 1.48 -5.55 -8.95
CA PRO A 283 1.62 -6.72 -9.83
C PRO A 283 0.48 -7.72 -9.78
N ALA A 284 -0.21 -7.88 -8.64
CA ALA A 284 -1.41 -8.74 -8.57
C ALA A 284 -2.56 -8.20 -9.44
N CYS A 285 -2.73 -6.88 -9.49
CA CYS A 285 -3.68 -6.20 -10.37
C CYS A 285 -3.32 -6.41 -11.84
N ASP A 286 -2.07 -6.21 -12.19
CA ASP A 286 -1.58 -6.34 -13.56
C ASP A 286 -1.82 -7.76 -14.11
N LEU A 287 -1.50 -8.78 -13.31
CA LEU A 287 -1.77 -10.18 -13.66
C LEU A 287 -3.27 -10.45 -13.81
N SER A 288 -4.09 -9.95 -12.89
CA SER A 288 -5.54 -10.15 -12.89
C SER A 288 -6.23 -9.45 -14.06
N THR A 289 -5.72 -8.31 -14.50
CA THR A 289 -6.24 -7.55 -15.65
C THR A 289 -5.61 -7.96 -16.98
N ARG A 290 -4.56 -8.80 -16.95
CA ARG A 290 -3.71 -9.11 -18.11
C ARG A 290 -3.06 -7.87 -18.74
N ALA A 291 -2.86 -6.84 -17.93
CA ALA A 291 -2.06 -5.69 -18.32
C ALA A 291 -0.57 -6.05 -18.34
N PRO A 292 0.27 -5.31 -19.07
CA PRO A 292 1.70 -5.37 -18.86
C PRO A 292 2.04 -5.06 -17.40
N LEU A 293 2.99 -5.77 -16.81
CA LEU A 293 3.48 -5.41 -15.47
C LEU A 293 4.11 -4.01 -15.50
N ALA A 294 3.91 -3.25 -14.44
CA ALA A 294 4.58 -1.96 -14.27
C ALA A 294 6.11 -2.12 -14.43
N PRO A 295 6.80 -1.22 -15.15
CA PRO A 295 8.21 -1.38 -15.53
C PRO A 295 9.17 -1.09 -14.36
N GLY A 296 9.06 -1.85 -13.25
CA GLY A 296 9.78 -1.61 -12.00
C GLY A 296 11.29 -1.52 -12.17
N ARG A 297 11.90 -2.40 -13.01
CA ARG A 297 13.34 -2.33 -13.31
C ARG A 297 13.74 -1.01 -13.96
N ARG A 298 12.98 -0.55 -14.98
CA ARG A 298 13.23 0.72 -15.67
C ARG A 298 13.13 1.92 -14.70
N LEU A 299 12.17 1.89 -13.80
CA LEU A 299 11.98 2.94 -12.78
C LEU A 299 13.17 2.98 -11.81
N LEU A 300 13.58 1.83 -11.25
CA LEU A 300 14.72 1.75 -10.34
C LEU A 300 16.03 2.16 -11.02
N ASP A 301 16.29 1.72 -12.26
CA ASP A 301 17.47 2.10 -13.02
C ASP A 301 17.55 3.60 -13.30
N ALA A 302 16.40 4.28 -13.37
CA ALA A 302 16.29 5.73 -13.48
C ALA A 302 16.41 6.48 -12.14
N GLY A 303 16.51 5.78 -11.00
CA GLY A 303 16.60 6.37 -9.66
C GLY A 303 15.27 6.69 -9.00
N VAL A 304 14.16 6.25 -9.57
CA VAL A 304 12.81 6.43 -8.98
C VAL A 304 12.66 5.53 -7.77
N GLN A 305 12.11 6.04 -6.66
CA GLN A 305 11.69 5.19 -5.55
C GLN A 305 10.35 4.53 -5.89
N ILE A 306 10.30 3.20 -5.75
CA ILE A 306 9.08 2.43 -6.03
C ILE A 306 8.49 1.84 -4.75
N ALA A 307 7.18 1.61 -4.76
CA ALA A 307 6.48 0.80 -3.78
C ALA A 307 5.84 -0.43 -4.46
N LEU A 308 5.57 -1.46 -3.67
CA LEU A 308 4.68 -2.56 -4.02
C LEU A 308 3.48 -2.51 -3.09
N ALA A 309 2.28 -2.69 -3.63
CA ALA A 309 1.06 -2.75 -2.84
C ALA A 309 0.10 -3.81 -3.39
N SER A 310 -0.90 -4.20 -2.58
CA SER A 310 -1.81 -5.29 -2.96
C SER A 310 -2.89 -4.85 -3.94
N ASN A 311 -3.28 -3.58 -3.91
CA ASN A 311 -4.48 -3.09 -4.59
C ASN A 311 -5.73 -3.90 -4.24
N CYS A 312 -5.85 -4.37 -2.99
CA CYS A 312 -6.96 -5.25 -2.63
C CYS A 312 -8.31 -4.62 -2.94
N ASN A 313 -8.97 -5.12 -3.98
CA ASN A 313 -10.28 -4.67 -4.44
C ASN A 313 -11.01 -5.82 -5.16
N PRO A 314 -12.34 -5.77 -5.32
CA PRO A 314 -13.09 -6.90 -5.86
C PRO A 314 -12.94 -7.06 -7.39
N GLY A 315 -12.55 -6.00 -8.12
CA GLY A 315 -12.55 -5.97 -9.58
C GLY A 315 -11.26 -6.45 -10.22
N THR A 316 -10.14 -6.05 -9.67
CA THR A 316 -8.83 -6.21 -10.34
C THR A 316 -7.76 -6.87 -9.49
N SER A 317 -7.94 -6.97 -8.16
CA SER A 317 -6.93 -7.58 -7.27
C SER A 317 -7.57 -8.02 -5.95
N TYR A 318 -8.29 -9.13 -5.93
CA TYR A 318 -8.92 -9.57 -4.68
C TYR A 318 -7.96 -10.41 -3.83
N THR A 319 -6.88 -9.78 -3.41
CA THR A 319 -5.87 -10.36 -2.52
C THR A 319 -5.24 -9.29 -1.64
N THR A 320 -4.91 -9.65 -0.39
CA THR A 320 -4.12 -8.83 0.53
C THR A 320 -2.68 -9.37 0.66
N SER A 321 -2.28 -10.32 -0.18
CA SER A 321 -1.00 -11.02 -0.06
C SER A 321 0.17 -10.19 -0.60
N MET A 322 0.85 -9.46 0.29
CA MET A 322 2.10 -8.79 -0.06
C MET A 322 3.22 -9.80 -0.39
N ASN A 323 3.22 -11.00 0.22
CA ASN A 323 4.15 -12.08 -0.16
C ASN A 323 4.03 -12.46 -1.64
N PHE A 324 2.80 -12.49 -2.18
CA PHE A 324 2.56 -12.74 -3.60
C PHE A 324 3.10 -11.59 -4.47
N ASN A 325 2.86 -10.34 -4.09
CA ASN A 325 3.33 -9.16 -4.83
C ASN A 325 4.86 -9.08 -4.85
N VAL A 326 5.52 -9.28 -3.70
CA VAL A 326 6.99 -9.31 -3.59
C VAL A 326 7.58 -10.47 -4.40
N GLY A 327 7.02 -11.68 -4.29
CA GLY A 327 7.44 -12.83 -5.09
C GLY A 327 7.29 -12.57 -6.59
N THR A 328 6.18 -11.99 -7.02
CA THR A 328 5.92 -11.63 -8.43
C THR A 328 6.91 -10.57 -8.92
N ALA A 329 7.23 -9.57 -8.11
CA ALA A 329 8.19 -8.52 -8.49
C ALA A 329 9.58 -9.11 -8.76
N VAL A 330 10.03 -10.07 -7.96
CA VAL A 330 11.29 -10.80 -8.22
C VAL A 330 11.20 -11.65 -9.48
N LEU A 331 10.13 -12.43 -9.62
CA LEU A 331 10.00 -13.43 -10.69
C LEU A 331 9.71 -12.83 -12.07
N GLN A 332 9.02 -11.67 -12.13
CA GLN A 332 8.44 -11.14 -13.36
C GLN A 332 8.83 -9.68 -13.68
N MET A 333 9.11 -8.86 -12.65
CA MET A 333 9.48 -7.45 -12.86
C MET A 333 10.98 -7.21 -12.83
N HIS A 334 11.79 -8.28 -12.76
CA HIS A 334 13.26 -8.25 -12.74
C HIS A 334 13.86 -7.46 -11.56
N LEU A 335 13.16 -7.41 -10.43
CA LEU A 335 13.71 -6.86 -9.21
C LEU A 335 14.57 -7.92 -8.50
N SER A 336 15.66 -7.49 -7.87
CA SER A 336 16.33 -8.32 -6.87
C SER A 336 15.42 -8.52 -5.66
N LEU A 337 15.71 -9.53 -4.84
CA LEU A 337 14.95 -9.74 -3.60
C LEU A 337 15.01 -8.50 -2.68
N ALA A 338 16.20 -7.91 -2.52
CA ALA A 338 16.39 -6.73 -1.67
C ALA A 338 15.55 -5.54 -2.15
N GLU A 339 15.52 -5.27 -3.46
CA GLU A 339 14.70 -4.22 -4.06
C GLU A 339 13.20 -4.49 -3.86
N ALA A 340 12.74 -5.75 -4.04
CA ALA A 340 11.34 -6.10 -3.87
C ALA A 340 10.89 -6.02 -2.39
N VAL A 341 11.72 -6.49 -1.45
CA VAL A 341 11.45 -6.34 0.00
C VAL A 341 11.43 -4.86 0.38
N ARG A 342 12.42 -4.08 -0.08
CA ARG A 342 12.45 -2.64 0.16
C ARG A 342 11.20 -1.94 -0.40
N ALA A 343 10.75 -2.29 -1.60
CA ALA A 343 9.55 -1.71 -2.20
C ALA A 343 8.26 -2.07 -1.43
N GLY A 344 8.15 -3.30 -0.89
CA GLY A 344 7.01 -3.76 -0.08
C GLY A 344 7.03 -3.28 1.38
N THR A 345 8.10 -2.61 1.82
CA THR A 345 8.28 -2.12 3.19
C THR A 345 8.57 -0.60 3.20
N TYR A 346 9.81 -0.20 3.07
CA TYR A 346 10.23 1.20 3.08
C TYR A 346 9.65 2.03 1.92
N GLY A 347 9.51 1.42 0.73
CA GLY A 347 8.86 2.05 -0.42
C GLY A 347 7.38 2.38 -0.15
N GLY A 348 6.64 1.43 0.44
CA GLY A 348 5.26 1.66 0.90
C GLY A 348 5.19 2.76 1.96
N ALA A 349 6.12 2.76 2.92
CA ALA A 349 6.22 3.80 3.94
C ALA A 349 6.51 5.19 3.34
N LEU A 350 7.39 5.29 2.34
CA LEU A 350 7.63 6.53 1.59
C LEU A 350 6.36 7.02 0.87
N ALA A 351 5.59 6.12 0.26
CA ALA A 351 4.33 6.44 -0.42
C ALA A 351 3.25 6.99 0.53
N LEU A 352 3.37 6.70 1.83
CA LEU A 352 2.48 7.19 2.90
C LEU A 352 3.14 8.25 3.79
N ARG A 353 4.39 8.68 3.47
CA ARG A 353 5.15 9.61 4.32
C ARG A 353 5.30 9.14 5.77
N ALA A 354 5.30 7.81 5.98
CA ALA A 354 5.43 7.16 7.28
C ALA A 354 6.81 6.52 7.51
N GLN A 355 7.80 6.82 6.65
CA GLN A 355 9.14 6.20 6.65
C GLN A 355 9.93 6.44 7.94
N ASP A 356 9.56 7.43 8.73
CA ASP A 356 10.22 7.72 10.02
C ASP A 356 9.71 6.82 11.15
N GLU A 357 8.57 6.16 10.97
CA GLU A 357 7.92 5.29 11.96
C GLU A 357 7.97 3.80 11.59
N VAL A 358 7.82 3.45 10.30
CA VAL A 358 7.68 2.07 9.81
C VAL A 358 8.53 1.80 8.56
N GLY A 359 8.49 0.55 8.08
CA GLY A 359 9.09 0.12 6.81
C GLY A 359 10.57 -0.27 6.88
N SER A 360 11.20 -0.15 8.04
CA SER A 360 12.57 -0.63 8.29
C SER A 360 12.77 -1.02 9.75
N ILE A 361 13.74 -1.89 10.03
CA ILE A 361 14.14 -2.28 11.38
C ILE A 361 15.30 -1.37 11.80
N GLU A 362 14.97 -0.31 12.52
CA GLU A 362 15.91 0.69 13.04
C GLU A 362 15.54 1.07 14.47
N VAL A 363 16.55 1.33 15.31
CA VAL A 363 16.31 1.72 16.71
C VAL A 363 15.46 3.00 16.77
N GLY A 364 14.41 2.97 17.59
CA GLY A 364 13.44 4.03 17.79
C GLY A 364 12.17 3.90 16.95
N LYS A 365 12.16 3.12 15.87
CA LYS A 365 10.96 2.87 15.06
C LYS A 365 10.01 1.87 15.71
N ARG A 366 8.79 1.82 15.24
CA ARG A 366 7.79 0.82 15.64
C ARG A 366 8.35 -0.59 15.41
N ALA A 367 8.10 -1.48 16.34
CA ALA A 367 8.48 -2.89 16.25
C ALA A 367 7.47 -3.67 15.38
N ASP A 368 7.30 -3.22 14.15
CA ASP A 368 6.45 -3.83 13.14
C ASP A 368 7.28 -4.84 12.35
N LEU A 369 7.17 -6.13 12.71
CA LEU A 369 8.05 -7.19 12.22
C LEU A 369 7.27 -8.33 11.59
N HIS A 370 7.89 -8.95 10.59
CA HIS A 370 7.41 -10.15 9.92
C HIS A 370 8.45 -11.27 10.01
N MET A 371 8.15 -12.33 10.74
CA MET A 371 8.97 -13.55 10.82
C MET A 371 8.48 -14.57 9.81
N LEU A 372 9.38 -15.10 8.99
CA LEU A 372 9.06 -16.13 8.01
C LEU A 372 9.22 -17.55 8.59
N ASP A 373 8.41 -18.49 8.14
CA ASP A 373 8.65 -19.92 8.30
C ASP A 373 9.69 -20.43 7.27
N ALA A 374 10.81 -19.74 7.26
CA ALA A 374 11.95 -19.99 6.38
C ALA A 374 13.22 -19.35 6.96
N PRO A 375 14.42 -19.88 6.67
CA PRO A 375 15.67 -19.36 7.22
C PRO A 375 16.16 -18.07 6.57
N ALA A 376 15.61 -17.67 5.41
CA ALA A 376 16.04 -16.50 4.66
C ALA A 376 14.88 -15.93 3.83
N ALA A 377 14.91 -14.61 3.58
CA ALA A 377 13.87 -13.89 2.84
C ALA A 377 13.75 -14.34 1.36
N ILE A 378 14.80 -14.92 0.78
CA ILE A 378 14.74 -15.44 -0.61
C ILE A 378 13.63 -16.47 -0.83
N HIS A 379 13.18 -17.15 0.21
CA HIS A 379 12.10 -18.12 0.13
C HIS A 379 10.76 -17.51 -0.30
N LEU A 380 10.55 -16.19 -0.14
CA LEU A 380 9.39 -15.49 -0.66
C LEU A 380 9.25 -15.64 -2.19
N ALA A 381 10.36 -15.62 -2.91
CA ALA A 381 10.39 -15.82 -4.36
C ALA A 381 10.70 -17.28 -4.75
N TYR A 382 11.56 -17.98 -3.99
CA TYR A 382 11.95 -19.36 -4.27
C TYR A 382 10.82 -20.37 -4.05
N ARG A 383 9.90 -20.08 -3.13
CA ARG A 383 8.72 -20.92 -2.81
C ARG A 383 7.42 -20.14 -3.08
N PRO A 384 7.16 -19.72 -4.35
CA PRO A 384 6.04 -18.82 -4.65
C PRO A 384 4.70 -19.45 -4.25
N GLY A 385 3.82 -18.64 -3.66
CA GLY A 385 2.48 -19.05 -3.24
C GLY A 385 2.42 -19.86 -1.94
N MET A 386 3.56 -20.17 -1.31
CA MET A 386 3.53 -20.84 0.00
C MET A 386 3.21 -19.85 1.12
N PRO A 387 2.41 -20.24 2.14
CA PRO A 387 2.14 -19.40 3.31
C PRO A 387 3.37 -19.40 4.22
N LEU A 388 4.26 -18.43 4.02
CA LEU A 388 5.55 -18.36 4.71
C LEU A 388 5.54 -17.47 5.96
N THR A 389 4.45 -16.82 6.31
CA THR A 389 4.36 -16.04 7.54
C THR A 389 4.29 -16.98 8.75
N HIS A 390 5.24 -16.85 9.68
CA HIS A 390 5.27 -17.58 10.95
C HIS A 390 4.67 -16.76 12.09
N ALA A 391 5.13 -15.51 12.24
CA ALA A 391 4.66 -14.59 13.27
C ALA A 391 4.76 -13.14 12.78
N VAL A 392 3.93 -12.29 13.37
CA VAL A 392 3.88 -10.85 13.10
C VAL A 392 3.86 -10.09 14.42
N TRP A 393 4.65 -9.04 14.54
CA TRP A 393 4.57 -8.07 15.62
C TRP A 393 3.96 -6.79 15.09
N LEU A 394 2.94 -6.33 15.79
CA LEU A 394 2.25 -5.06 15.56
C LEU A 394 2.51 -4.17 16.77
N SER A 395 3.68 -3.54 16.82
CA SER A 395 4.14 -2.73 17.94
C SER A 395 4.08 -3.44 19.29
N LEU A 396 2.90 -3.54 19.93
CA LEU A 396 2.71 -4.17 21.25
C LEU A 396 2.01 -5.54 21.18
N ILE A 397 1.62 -6.02 19.98
CA ILE A 397 0.85 -7.25 19.81
C ILE A 397 1.68 -8.26 19.01
N HIS A 398 1.95 -9.40 19.62
CA HIS A 398 2.56 -10.54 18.92
C HIS A 398 1.47 -11.51 18.47
N ILE A 399 1.42 -11.80 17.17
CA ILE A 399 0.48 -12.75 16.55
C ILE A 399 1.30 -13.89 15.96
N SER A 400 1.21 -15.07 16.56
CA SER A 400 1.82 -16.31 16.02
C SER A 400 0.73 -17.24 15.46
N ARG A 401 1.08 -18.02 14.44
CA ARG A 401 0.25 -19.11 13.92
C ARG A 401 0.42 -20.39 14.72
#